data_fc1e6c03376ceaf27fb1969188b3caf7
#
_entry.id   fc1e6c03376ceaf27fb1969188b3caf7
#
_cell.length_a   1.000
_cell.length_b   1.000
_cell.length_c   1.000
_cell.angle_alpha   90.00
_cell.angle_beta   90.00
_cell.angle_gamma   90.00
#
_symmetry.space_group_name_H-M   'P 1'
#
loop_
_entity.id
_entity.type
_entity.pdbx_description
1 polymer ?
#
loop_
_entity_poly.entity_id
_entity_poly.type
_entity_poly.pdbx_seq_one_letter_code
_entity_poly.pdbx_strand_id
1 'polypeptide(L)'
;MLTIRLSRGGAKNRPFYTIVVTDSRHPRDGRNTERVGYFNPIATGGEIRLLIKTERINHWVSKGAQLSERVSHLLKEYEKTEKPAE
;
A
#
# COMPACT_ATOMS: atom_id res chain seq x y z
N MET A 1 8.67 -3.85 -15.16
CA MET A 1 7.80 -2.70 -14.88
C MET A 1 7.47 -2.64 -13.40
N LEU A 2 7.59 -1.47 -12.82
CA LEU A 2 7.31 -1.31 -11.40
C LEU A 2 5.82 -1.12 -11.16
N THR A 3 5.33 -1.80 -10.14
CA THR A 3 3.92 -1.73 -9.78
C THR A 3 3.80 -1.53 -8.28
N ILE A 4 2.86 -0.70 -7.85
CA ILE A 4 2.56 -0.52 -6.44
C ILE A 4 1.25 -1.24 -6.18
N ARG A 5 1.29 -2.24 -5.31
CA ARG A 5 0.14 -3.10 -5.10
C ARG A 5 0.08 -3.59 -3.65
N LEU A 6 -1.03 -4.25 -3.32
CA LEU A 6 -1.22 -4.82 -2.00
C LEU A 6 -0.64 -6.22 -1.94
N SER A 7 -0.01 -6.50 -0.82
CA SER A 7 0.49 -7.83 -0.52
C SER A 7 -0.20 -8.30 0.76
N ARG A 8 -0.88 -9.44 0.70
CA ARG A 8 -1.62 -9.92 1.84
C ARG A 8 -0.70 -10.59 2.85
N GLY A 9 -0.93 -10.29 4.11
CA GLY A 9 -0.23 -10.94 5.20
C GLY A 9 -1.17 -11.11 6.37
N GLY A 10 -0.61 -11.36 7.54
CA GLY A 10 -1.41 -11.49 8.74
C GLY A 10 -1.91 -12.91 8.95
N ALA A 11 -2.70 -13.09 10.01
CA ALA A 11 -3.22 -14.39 10.36
C ALA A 11 -4.41 -14.76 9.48
N LYS A 12 -4.83 -15.99 9.59
CA LYS A 12 -5.88 -16.54 8.75
C LYS A 12 -7.16 -15.73 8.83
N ASN A 13 -7.58 -15.37 10.03
CA ASN A 13 -8.83 -14.63 10.22
C ASN A 13 -8.59 -13.16 10.47
N ARG A 14 -7.37 -12.69 10.27
CA ARG A 14 -7.03 -11.29 10.52
C ARG A 14 -6.18 -10.79 9.37
N PRO A 15 -6.80 -10.52 8.24
CA PRO A 15 -6.05 -10.06 7.07
C PRO A 15 -5.39 -8.72 7.34
N PHE A 16 -4.20 -8.58 6.82
CA PHE A 16 -3.43 -7.36 6.93
C PHE A 16 -2.71 -7.19 5.60
N TYR A 17 -2.83 -6.03 5.01
CA TYR A 17 -2.25 -5.80 3.69
C TYR A 17 -1.14 -4.79 3.79
N THR A 18 -0.06 -5.06 3.08
CA THR A 18 1.06 -4.14 2.96
C THR A 18 1.06 -3.56 1.56
N ILE A 19 1.27 -2.27 1.45
CA ILE A 19 1.37 -1.63 0.14
C ILE A 19 2.85 -1.64 -0.25
N VAL A 20 3.16 -2.32 -1.36
CA VAL A 20 4.55 -2.54 -1.74
C VAL A 20 4.79 -2.11 -3.17
N VAL A 21 6.02 -1.68 -3.42
CA VAL A 21 6.50 -1.43 -4.77
C VAL A 21 7.27 -2.66 -5.20
N THR A 22 6.92 -3.24 -6.32
CA THR A 22 7.56 -4.46 -6.78
C THR A 22 7.65 -4.46 -8.29
N ASP A 23 8.60 -5.23 -8.80
CA ASP A 23 8.74 -5.39 -10.23
C ASP A 23 7.81 -6.51 -10.68
N SER A 24 6.96 -6.23 -11.65
CA SER A 24 5.95 -7.17 -12.09
C SER A 24 6.55 -8.46 -12.66
N ARG A 25 7.83 -8.44 -12.98
CA ARG A 25 8.50 -9.64 -13.48
C ARG A 25 8.92 -10.58 -12.38
N HIS A 26 8.88 -10.13 -11.12
CA HIS A 26 9.27 -10.98 -10.00
C HIS A 26 8.08 -11.80 -9.53
N PRO A 27 8.30 -13.00 -8.99
CA PRO A 27 7.20 -13.79 -8.44
C PRO A 27 6.53 -13.03 -7.32
N ARG A 28 5.28 -13.39 -7.08
CA ARG A 28 4.51 -12.74 -6.04
C ARG A 28 5.17 -12.85 -4.67
N ASP A 29 5.84 -13.96 -4.42
CA ASP A 29 6.55 -14.17 -3.17
C ASP A 29 7.97 -13.65 -3.21
N GLY A 30 8.34 -12.97 -4.28
CA GLY A 30 9.68 -12.48 -4.42
C GLY A 30 9.91 -11.22 -3.63
N ARG A 31 11.05 -10.62 -3.88
CA ARG A 31 11.42 -9.44 -3.14
C ARG A 31 10.61 -8.24 -3.56
N ASN A 32 10.26 -7.44 -2.58
CA ASN A 32 9.66 -6.15 -2.82
C ASN A 32 10.77 -5.11 -2.88
N THR A 33 10.57 -4.10 -3.70
CA THR A 33 11.53 -3.00 -3.78
C THR A 33 11.43 -2.14 -2.53
N GLU A 34 10.20 -1.84 -2.12
CA GLU A 34 10.01 -0.98 -0.98
C GLU A 34 8.59 -1.13 -0.46
N ARG A 35 8.43 -0.96 0.84
CA ARG A 35 7.11 -0.95 1.46
C ARG A 35 6.71 0.51 1.69
N VAL A 36 5.55 0.89 1.15
CA VAL A 36 5.13 2.29 1.18
C VAL A 36 3.85 2.52 1.97
N GLY A 37 3.38 1.51 2.69
CA GLY A 37 2.20 1.70 3.52
C GLY A 37 1.57 0.39 3.90
N TYR A 38 0.41 0.49 4.57
CA TYR A 38 -0.32 -0.72 4.93
C TYR A 38 -1.81 -0.41 5.05
N PHE A 39 -2.61 -1.46 5.00
CA PHE A 39 -4.05 -1.37 5.11
C PHE A 39 -4.53 -2.48 6.03
N ASN A 40 -5.22 -2.11 7.11
CA ASN A 40 -5.75 -3.06 8.08
C ASN A 40 -7.27 -2.92 8.07
N PRO A 41 -7.98 -3.76 7.30
CA PRO A 41 -9.43 -3.60 7.16
C PRO A 41 -10.20 -3.92 8.43
N ILE A 42 -9.57 -4.58 9.39
CA ILE A 42 -10.25 -4.94 10.63
C ILE A 42 -9.74 -4.14 11.81
N ALA A 43 -9.12 -3.00 11.54
CA ALA A 43 -8.63 -2.16 12.63
C ALA A 43 -9.79 -1.73 13.53
N THR A 44 -9.55 -1.75 14.82
CA THR A 44 -10.55 -1.35 15.79
C THR A 44 -9.90 -0.47 16.85
N GLY A 45 -10.72 0.30 17.54
CA GLY A 45 -10.23 1.14 18.60
C GLY A 45 -9.30 2.20 18.08
N GLY A 46 -8.13 2.28 18.66
CA GLY A 46 -7.15 3.27 18.25
C GLY A 46 -6.23 2.84 17.15
N GLU A 47 -6.47 1.68 16.56
CA GLU A 47 -5.58 1.18 15.51
C GLU A 47 -5.73 2.00 14.24
N ILE A 48 -4.62 2.12 13.53
CA ILE A 48 -4.63 2.83 12.25
C ILE A 48 -5.08 1.87 11.18
N ARG A 49 -6.16 2.23 10.49
CA ARG A 49 -6.72 1.39 9.44
C ARG A 49 -5.93 1.47 8.16
N LEU A 50 -5.42 2.64 7.84
CA LEU A 50 -4.75 2.86 6.57
C LEU A 50 -3.64 3.87 6.76
N LEU A 51 -2.44 3.51 6.34
CA LEU A 51 -1.31 4.42 6.36
C LEU A 51 -0.62 4.35 5.01
N ILE A 52 -0.38 5.50 4.42
CA ILE A 52 0.26 5.56 3.11
C ILE A 52 1.35 6.61 3.15
N LYS A 53 2.55 6.22 2.74
CA LYS A 53 3.65 7.16 2.60
C LYS A 53 3.55 7.81 1.24
N THR A 54 2.76 8.87 1.16
CA THR A 54 2.45 9.46 -0.13
C THR A 54 3.68 9.99 -0.84
N GLU A 55 4.66 10.49 -0.09
CA GLU A 55 5.89 10.96 -0.72
C GLU A 55 6.60 9.84 -1.46
N ARG A 56 6.61 8.64 -0.86
CA ARG A 56 7.28 7.54 -1.52
C ARG A 56 6.49 7.04 -2.71
N ILE A 57 5.18 7.05 -2.62
CA ILE A 57 4.37 6.66 -3.77
C ILE A 57 4.60 7.65 -4.91
N ASN A 58 4.60 8.94 -4.61
CA ASN A 58 4.85 9.92 -5.65
C ASN A 58 6.23 9.75 -6.27
N HIS A 59 7.22 9.43 -5.44
CA HIS A 59 8.56 9.18 -5.95
C HIS A 59 8.56 8.05 -6.98
N TRP A 60 7.92 6.93 -6.64
CA TRP A 60 7.92 5.78 -7.53
C TRP A 60 7.07 5.99 -8.76
N VAL A 61 5.95 6.71 -8.61
CA VAL A 61 5.11 7.03 -9.75
C VAL A 61 5.88 7.91 -10.73
N SER A 62 6.66 8.86 -10.22
CA SER A 62 7.46 9.71 -11.10
C SER A 62 8.53 8.92 -11.82
N LYS A 63 8.86 7.73 -11.33
CA LYS A 63 9.81 6.84 -11.98
C LYS A 63 9.14 5.83 -12.89
N GLY A 64 7.83 5.96 -13.09
CA GLY A 64 7.13 5.10 -14.00
C GLY A 64 6.36 3.96 -13.35
N ALA A 65 6.32 3.89 -12.04
CA ALA A 65 5.57 2.83 -11.38
C ALA A 65 4.08 3.06 -11.59
N GLN A 66 3.34 1.96 -11.72
CA GLN A 66 1.90 2.01 -11.90
C GLN A 66 1.20 1.56 -10.64
N LEU A 67 0.10 2.22 -10.31
CA LEU A 67 -0.70 1.85 -9.16
C LEU A 67 -1.69 0.76 -9.56
N SER A 68 -1.81 -0.27 -8.70
CA SER A 68 -2.89 -1.22 -8.90
C SER A 68 -4.21 -0.52 -8.61
N GLU A 69 -5.28 -1.13 -9.09
CA GLU A 69 -6.60 -0.54 -8.90
C GLU A 69 -6.95 -0.36 -7.43
N ARG A 70 -6.64 -1.38 -6.62
CA ARG A 70 -6.92 -1.31 -5.19
C ARG A 70 -6.11 -0.23 -4.50
N VAL A 71 -4.83 -0.13 -4.84
CA VAL A 71 -3.98 0.90 -4.22
C VAL A 71 -4.44 2.27 -4.64
N SER A 72 -4.79 2.45 -5.90
CA SER A 72 -5.28 3.73 -6.37
C SER A 72 -6.52 4.15 -5.58
N HIS A 73 -7.43 3.21 -5.34
CA HIS A 73 -8.64 3.47 -4.59
C HIS A 73 -8.33 3.87 -3.15
N LEU A 74 -7.43 3.13 -2.52
CA LEU A 74 -7.06 3.40 -1.14
C LEU A 74 -6.34 4.73 -1.02
N LEU A 75 -5.52 5.08 -2.01
CA LEU A 75 -4.81 6.34 -1.98
C LEU A 75 -5.79 7.51 -2.03
N LYS A 76 -6.80 7.42 -2.87
CA LYS A 76 -7.81 8.46 -2.93
C LYS A 76 -8.56 8.58 -1.62
N GLU A 77 -8.90 7.47 -1.03
CA GLU A 77 -9.59 7.45 0.25
C GLU A 77 -8.73 8.09 1.33
N TYR A 78 -7.46 7.75 1.34
CA TYR A 78 -6.54 8.26 2.33
C TYR A 78 -6.40 9.79 2.22
N GLU A 79 -6.23 10.28 1.02
CA GLU A 79 -6.09 11.71 0.81
C GLU A 79 -7.33 12.47 1.18
N LYS A 80 -8.49 11.83 1.05
CA LYS A 80 -9.75 12.48 1.25
C LYS A 80 -10.12 12.56 2.72
N THR A 81 -9.86 11.50 3.49
CA THR A 81 -10.38 11.41 4.83
C THR A 81 -9.33 11.33 5.91
N GLU A 82 -8.15 10.84 5.57
CA GLU A 82 -7.15 10.52 6.55
C GLU A 82 -5.93 11.36 6.42
N LYS A 83 -6.06 12.49 5.87
CA LYS A 83 -4.89 13.31 5.75
C LYS A 83 -4.33 13.49 7.14
N PRO A 84 -3.28 12.79 7.50
CA PRO A 84 -2.76 12.93 8.84
C PRO A 84 -2.30 14.36 9.02
N ALA A 85 -2.62 14.89 10.14
CA ALA A 85 -2.13 16.21 10.47
C ALA A 85 -0.65 16.07 10.71
N GLU A 86 0.13 16.56 9.83
CA GLU A 86 1.56 16.51 10.04
C GLU A 86 2.02 17.58 10.91
#